data_f1b69c0176b00f89ac2a315427a0547a
#
_entry.id   f1b69c0176b00f89ac2a315427a0547a
#
_cell.length_a   1.000
_cell.length_b   1.000
_cell.length_c   1.000
_cell.angle_alpha   90.00
_cell.angle_beta   90.00
_cell.angle_gamma   90.00
#
_symmetry.space_group_name_H-M   'P 1'
#
loop_
_entity.id
_entity.type
_entity.pdbx_description
1 polymer ?
#
loop_
_entity_poly.entity_id
_entity_poly.type
_entity_poly.pdbx_seq_one_letter_code
_entity_poly.pdbx_strand_id
1 'polypeptide(L)'
;MSKGLVLVIDDEPQIQKLLRVILTHAGYTMIAAGTGQEGLSELVYKKPQAVLLDMGLPDMEGSDVLIRIREISDVAVIMVSVRGQEEVKVKCLENGADDYVTKPFSAVELTARLQAVLRRKTTPGIIDEVFENAGLHLEFNTRLAMLHGQPLKLTAIEYSLLTLFIKNAGRVLTMRQILRDVWGTDNEERLNSVRVYLNHLRQKIEDDPAQPKRIVNEPGIGYRFNLL
;
A
#
# COMPACT_ATOMS: atom_id res chain seq x y z
N MET A 1 0.85 5.98 26.02
CA MET A 1 2.00 6.35 25.16
C MET A 1 1.51 6.53 23.74
N SER A 2 2.00 7.54 22.99
CA SER A 2 1.65 7.74 21.58
C SER A 2 2.20 6.60 20.73
N LYS A 3 1.40 6.12 19.75
CA LYS A 3 1.83 5.11 18.77
C LYS A 3 2.78 5.67 17.70
N GLY A 4 2.92 7.01 17.64
CA GLY A 4 3.80 7.68 16.71
C GLY A 4 3.24 9.02 16.20
N LEU A 5 4.05 9.71 15.39
CA LEU A 5 3.75 11.01 14.83
C LEU A 5 3.30 10.85 13.37
N VAL A 6 2.16 11.46 13.02
CA VAL A 6 1.61 11.51 11.66
C VAL A 6 1.55 12.96 11.20
N LEU A 7 2.13 13.25 10.04
CA LEU A 7 1.99 14.53 9.36
C LEU A 7 0.78 14.48 8.43
N VAL A 8 -0.08 15.48 8.51
CA VAL A 8 -1.20 15.70 7.60
C VAL A 8 -0.92 16.94 6.78
N ILE A 9 -0.90 16.78 5.46
CA ILE A 9 -0.74 17.88 4.49
C ILE A 9 -2.05 18.02 3.73
N ASP A 10 -2.85 18.98 4.10
CA ASP A 10 -4.20 19.21 3.56
C ASP A 10 -4.58 20.67 3.86
N ASP A 11 -5.07 21.43 2.89
CA ASP A 11 -5.37 22.85 3.04
C ASP A 11 -6.75 23.12 3.66
N GLU A 12 -7.61 22.09 3.77
CA GLU A 12 -8.93 22.18 4.34
C GLU A 12 -8.91 22.09 5.89
N PRO A 13 -9.17 23.19 6.65
CA PRO A 13 -9.13 23.13 8.13
C PRO A 13 -10.14 22.15 8.71
N GLN A 14 -11.24 21.89 8.01
CA GLN A 14 -12.26 20.92 8.46
C GLN A 14 -11.76 19.49 8.38
N ILE A 15 -11.03 19.14 7.32
CA ILE A 15 -10.41 17.83 7.13
C ILE A 15 -9.29 17.64 8.17
N GLN A 16 -8.45 18.66 8.39
CA GLN A 16 -7.41 18.61 9.43
C GLN A 16 -8.01 18.35 10.82
N LYS A 17 -9.12 19.03 11.16
CA LYS A 17 -9.83 18.82 12.44
C LYS A 17 -10.37 17.38 12.55
N LEU A 18 -11.01 16.89 11.49
CA LEU A 18 -11.51 15.52 11.43
C LEU A 18 -10.39 14.49 11.60
N LEU A 19 -9.31 14.64 10.86
CA LEU A 19 -8.14 13.75 10.93
C LEU A 19 -7.48 13.79 12.30
N ARG A 20 -7.42 14.96 12.94
CA ARG A 20 -6.91 15.10 14.31
C ARG A 20 -7.70 14.26 15.30
N VAL A 21 -9.03 14.31 15.23
CA VAL A 21 -9.90 13.49 16.10
C VAL A 21 -9.67 12.00 15.84
N ILE A 22 -9.68 11.58 14.58
CA ILE A 22 -9.48 10.18 14.19
C ILE A 22 -8.11 9.66 14.67
N LEU A 23 -7.03 10.38 14.36
CA LEU A 23 -5.68 9.96 14.68
C LEU A 23 -5.43 9.94 16.20
N THR A 24 -5.92 10.95 16.92
CA THR A 24 -5.80 11.00 18.39
C THR A 24 -6.53 9.83 19.03
N HIS A 25 -7.75 9.52 18.57
CA HIS A 25 -8.52 8.36 19.05
C HIS A 25 -7.82 7.03 18.77
N ALA A 26 -7.12 6.94 17.63
CA ALA A 26 -6.32 5.78 17.27
C ALA A 26 -4.96 5.71 18.03
N GLY A 27 -4.62 6.73 18.83
CA GLY A 27 -3.43 6.80 19.68
C GLY A 27 -2.21 7.45 18.99
N TYR A 28 -2.38 8.17 17.89
CA TYR A 28 -1.31 8.89 17.20
C TYR A 28 -1.27 10.37 17.58
N THR A 29 -0.09 10.96 17.56
CA THR A 29 0.08 12.41 17.58
C THR A 29 0.05 12.94 16.15
N MET A 30 -0.60 14.08 15.92
CA MET A 30 -0.73 14.68 14.60
C MET A 30 -0.11 16.07 14.56
N ILE A 31 0.66 16.34 13.53
CA ILE A 31 1.02 17.68 13.05
C ILE A 31 0.32 17.95 11.72
N ALA A 32 0.02 19.21 11.42
CA ALA A 32 -0.68 19.60 10.21
C ALA A 32 0.10 20.68 9.46
N ALA A 33 0.04 20.63 8.15
CA ALA A 33 0.52 21.62 7.22
C ALA A 33 -0.58 21.97 6.23
N GLY A 34 -0.75 23.25 5.89
CA GLY A 34 -1.76 23.70 4.94
C GLY A 34 -1.25 23.83 3.51
N THR A 35 0.05 23.63 3.29
CA THR A 35 0.69 23.73 1.96
C THR A 35 1.70 22.62 1.78
N GLY A 36 2.02 22.29 0.53
CA GLY A 36 3.06 21.29 0.21
C GLY A 36 4.43 21.71 0.72
N GLN A 37 4.79 22.99 0.60
CA GLN A 37 6.07 23.50 1.06
C GLN A 37 6.22 23.43 2.59
N GLU A 38 5.16 23.78 3.34
CA GLU A 38 5.12 23.62 4.80
C GLU A 38 5.25 22.15 5.18
N GLY A 39 4.51 21.26 4.49
CA GLY A 39 4.56 19.82 4.72
C GLY A 39 5.95 19.22 4.52
N LEU A 40 6.65 19.60 3.45
CA LEU A 40 8.02 19.17 3.20
C LEU A 40 8.98 19.65 4.31
N SER A 41 8.79 20.88 4.81
CA SER A 41 9.57 21.42 5.92
C SER A 41 9.31 20.63 7.20
N GLU A 42 8.05 20.41 7.57
CA GLU A 42 7.66 19.63 8.75
C GLU A 42 8.16 18.17 8.68
N LEU A 43 8.16 17.56 7.48
CA LEU A 43 8.73 16.24 7.26
C LEU A 43 10.19 16.15 7.70
N VAL A 44 11.01 17.11 7.27
CA VAL A 44 12.45 17.14 7.57
C VAL A 44 12.71 17.38 9.06
N TYR A 45 12.01 18.34 9.66
CA TYR A 45 12.25 18.74 11.05
C TYR A 45 11.67 17.77 12.06
N LYS A 46 10.48 17.24 11.83
CA LYS A 46 9.74 16.43 12.81
C LYS A 46 9.90 14.92 12.60
N LYS A 47 10.36 14.49 11.43
CA LYS A 47 10.56 13.08 11.06
C LYS A 47 9.35 12.21 11.43
N PRO A 48 8.14 12.50 10.89
CA PRO A 48 6.95 11.71 11.17
C PRO A 48 7.11 10.27 10.67
N GLN A 49 6.36 9.35 11.25
CA GLN A 49 6.34 7.94 10.80
C GLN A 49 5.45 7.72 9.58
N ALA A 50 4.48 8.60 9.38
CA ALA A 50 3.61 8.58 8.20
C ALA A 50 3.19 9.99 7.80
N VAL A 51 2.85 10.13 6.51
CA VAL A 51 2.26 11.32 5.91
C VAL A 51 0.90 10.95 5.33
N LEU A 52 -0.14 11.70 5.67
CA LEU A 52 -1.41 11.75 4.94
C LEU A 52 -1.36 12.98 4.05
N LEU A 53 -1.41 12.79 2.74
CA LEU A 53 -1.15 13.83 1.74
C LEU A 53 -2.36 14.04 0.85
N ASP A 54 -2.94 15.24 0.89
CA ASP A 54 -3.98 15.62 -0.06
C ASP A 54 -3.42 15.84 -1.46
N MET A 55 -4.25 15.59 -2.46
CA MET A 55 -3.91 15.83 -3.87
C MET A 55 -3.98 17.29 -4.25
N GLY A 56 -4.96 18.02 -3.74
CA GLY A 56 -5.23 19.41 -4.08
C GLY A 56 -4.67 20.35 -3.02
N LEU A 57 -3.47 20.86 -3.20
CA LEU A 57 -2.86 21.85 -2.31
C LEU A 57 -2.76 23.21 -3.02
N PRO A 58 -2.77 24.34 -2.29
CA PRO A 58 -2.83 25.67 -2.90
C PRO A 58 -1.54 26.09 -3.61
N ASP A 59 -0.41 25.49 -3.29
CA ASP A 59 0.93 25.86 -3.78
C ASP A 59 1.50 24.87 -4.80
N MET A 60 1.11 23.61 -4.76
CA MET A 60 1.57 22.57 -5.69
C MET A 60 0.65 21.34 -5.66
N GLU A 61 0.70 20.51 -6.69
CA GLU A 61 -0.03 19.24 -6.70
C GLU A 61 0.53 18.25 -5.67
N GLY A 62 -0.33 17.49 -4.99
CA GLY A 62 0.11 16.47 -4.03
C GLY A 62 1.01 15.39 -4.65
N SER A 63 0.86 15.11 -5.95
CA SER A 63 1.77 14.24 -6.69
C SER A 63 3.20 14.76 -6.75
N ASP A 64 3.40 16.07 -6.84
CA ASP A 64 4.74 16.69 -6.85
C ASP A 64 5.34 16.68 -5.46
N VAL A 65 4.52 16.90 -4.43
CA VAL A 65 4.94 16.73 -3.02
C VAL A 65 5.42 15.29 -2.78
N LEU A 66 4.67 14.29 -3.27
CA LEU A 66 5.04 12.87 -3.15
C LEU A 66 6.42 12.60 -3.79
N ILE A 67 6.66 13.08 -4.99
CA ILE A 67 7.94 12.91 -5.68
C ILE A 67 9.08 13.52 -4.82
N ARG A 68 8.92 14.75 -4.34
CA ARG A 68 9.91 15.40 -3.48
C ARG A 68 10.11 14.68 -2.15
N ILE A 69 9.05 14.13 -1.55
CA ILE A 69 9.18 13.28 -0.37
C ILE A 69 10.07 12.07 -0.68
N ARG A 70 9.87 11.41 -1.81
CA ARG A 70 10.64 10.22 -2.21
C ARG A 70 12.11 10.50 -2.53
N GLU A 71 12.45 11.72 -2.93
CA GLU A 71 13.85 12.14 -3.11
C GLU A 71 14.61 12.20 -1.78
N ILE A 72 13.91 12.44 -0.65
CA ILE A 72 14.56 12.71 0.65
C ILE A 72 14.19 11.71 1.76
N SER A 73 13.15 10.87 1.58
CA SER A 73 12.63 10.01 2.64
C SER A 73 11.83 8.83 2.12
N ASP A 74 11.99 7.70 2.81
CA ASP A 74 11.16 6.50 2.66
C ASP A 74 9.96 6.48 3.62
N VAL A 75 9.56 7.62 4.18
CA VAL A 75 8.41 7.73 5.09
C VAL A 75 7.15 7.11 4.46
N ALA A 76 6.30 6.51 5.28
CA ALA A 76 5.01 6.01 4.83
C ALA A 76 4.14 7.15 4.29
N VAL A 77 3.64 7.08 3.05
CA VAL A 77 2.76 8.10 2.45
C VAL A 77 1.46 7.46 2.01
N ILE A 78 0.37 7.96 2.56
CA ILE A 78 -1.00 7.63 2.11
C ILE A 78 -1.57 8.86 1.41
N MET A 79 -1.89 8.71 0.12
CA MET A 79 -2.57 9.76 -0.61
C MET A 79 -4.03 9.85 -0.19
N VAL A 80 -4.53 11.07 -0.05
CA VAL A 80 -5.95 11.33 0.21
C VAL A 80 -6.51 12.05 -1.03
N SER A 81 -7.57 11.53 -1.64
CA SER A 81 -8.07 12.11 -2.90
C SER A 81 -9.59 12.06 -3.03
N VAL A 82 -10.15 12.91 -3.88
CA VAL A 82 -11.58 12.92 -4.21
C VAL A 82 -11.91 11.70 -5.11
N ARG A 83 -13.10 11.13 -4.90
CA ARG A 83 -13.61 9.95 -5.65
C ARG A 83 -13.68 10.24 -7.15
N GLY A 84 -13.21 9.30 -7.99
CA GLY A 84 -13.39 9.31 -9.45
C GLY A 84 -12.12 9.47 -10.30
N GLN A 85 -10.97 9.73 -9.69
CA GLN A 85 -9.71 9.91 -10.44
C GLN A 85 -8.85 8.63 -10.38
N GLU A 86 -9.28 7.54 -11.01
CA GLU A 86 -8.54 6.26 -10.99
C GLU A 86 -7.14 6.37 -11.60
N GLU A 87 -7.01 7.10 -12.71
CA GLU A 87 -5.70 7.34 -13.36
C GLU A 87 -4.72 8.05 -12.42
N VAL A 88 -5.20 9.01 -11.63
CA VAL A 88 -4.38 9.74 -10.67
C VAL A 88 -3.94 8.83 -9.52
N LYS A 89 -4.82 7.94 -9.04
CA LYS A 89 -4.48 6.97 -8.00
C LYS A 89 -3.38 6.02 -8.47
N VAL A 90 -3.52 5.48 -9.70
CA VAL A 90 -2.52 4.60 -10.31
C VAL A 90 -1.18 5.32 -10.39
N LYS A 91 -1.16 6.55 -10.91
CA LYS A 91 0.05 7.37 -11.03
C LYS A 91 0.71 7.64 -9.67
N CYS A 92 -0.08 7.93 -8.62
CA CYS A 92 0.47 8.13 -7.27
C CYS A 92 1.14 6.85 -6.73
N LEU A 93 0.52 5.68 -6.91
CA LEU A 93 1.11 4.41 -6.48
C LEU A 93 2.38 4.09 -7.27
N GLU A 94 2.41 4.36 -8.57
CA GLU A 94 3.61 4.20 -9.42
C GLU A 94 4.73 5.16 -9.00
N ASN A 95 4.40 6.37 -8.57
CA ASN A 95 5.34 7.36 -8.03
C ASN A 95 5.76 7.07 -6.58
N GLY A 96 5.33 5.95 -6.01
CA GLY A 96 5.81 5.47 -4.71
C GLY A 96 4.92 5.78 -3.51
N ALA A 97 3.65 6.18 -3.68
CA ALA A 97 2.71 6.18 -2.58
C ALA A 97 2.53 4.76 -2.01
N ASP A 98 2.44 4.62 -0.69
CA ASP A 98 2.27 3.32 -0.05
C ASP A 98 0.83 2.83 -0.08
N ASP A 99 -0.14 3.74 -0.08
CA ASP A 99 -1.57 3.48 -0.22
C ASP A 99 -2.31 4.76 -0.61
N TYR A 100 -3.63 4.65 -0.82
CA TYR A 100 -4.52 5.79 -1.04
C TYR A 100 -5.83 5.61 -0.29
N VAL A 101 -6.50 6.74 -0.01
CA VAL A 101 -7.83 6.81 0.60
C VAL A 101 -8.67 7.82 -0.18
N THR A 102 -9.92 7.45 -0.48
CA THR A 102 -10.83 8.37 -1.19
C THR A 102 -11.69 9.16 -0.22
N LYS A 103 -11.81 10.46 -0.45
CA LYS A 103 -12.80 11.31 0.24
C LYS A 103 -14.20 11.07 -0.38
N PRO A 104 -15.26 10.85 0.44
CA PRO A 104 -15.26 10.74 1.88
C PRO A 104 -14.78 9.36 2.36
N PHE A 105 -14.07 9.33 3.48
CA PHE A 105 -13.53 8.10 4.10
C PHE A 105 -14.10 7.88 5.51
N SER A 106 -14.10 6.64 5.95
CA SER A 106 -14.43 6.29 7.33
C SER A 106 -13.18 6.30 8.23
N ALA A 107 -13.39 6.60 9.53
CA ALA A 107 -12.31 6.52 10.51
C ALA A 107 -11.69 5.11 10.59
N VAL A 108 -12.52 4.06 10.45
CA VAL A 108 -12.08 2.67 10.47
C VAL A 108 -11.19 2.35 9.27
N GLU A 109 -11.59 2.76 8.07
CA GLU A 109 -10.81 2.55 6.85
C GLU A 109 -9.45 3.24 6.93
N LEU A 110 -9.43 4.55 7.26
CA LEU A 110 -8.20 5.32 7.34
C LEU A 110 -7.22 4.72 8.36
N THR A 111 -7.70 4.39 9.56
CA THR A 111 -6.84 3.84 10.62
C THR A 111 -6.34 2.44 10.28
N ALA A 112 -7.15 1.60 9.65
CA ALA A 112 -6.72 0.28 9.20
C ALA A 112 -5.60 0.39 8.13
N ARG A 113 -5.76 1.27 7.14
CA ARG A 113 -4.75 1.53 6.11
C ARG A 113 -3.45 2.10 6.70
N LEU A 114 -3.56 3.09 7.60
CA LEU A 114 -2.40 3.68 8.28
C LEU A 114 -1.62 2.62 9.07
N GLN A 115 -2.31 1.78 9.82
CA GLN A 115 -1.66 0.70 10.57
C GLN A 115 -0.99 -0.32 9.64
N ALA A 116 -1.63 -0.69 8.54
CA ALA A 116 -1.08 -1.61 7.56
C ALA A 116 0.20 -1.06 6.91
N VAL A 117 0.22 0.25 6.58
CA VAL A 117 1.40 0.90 5.97
C VAL A 117 2.53 1.03 7.00
N LEU A 118 2.23 1.45 8.23
CA LEU A 118 3.23 1.59 9.30
C LEU A 118 3.86 0.24 9.67
N ARG A 119 3.08 -0.83 9.80
CA ARG A 119 3.60 -2.17 10.09
C ARG A 119 4.65 -2.60 9.06
N ARG A 120 4.44 -2.31 7.78
CA ARG A 120 5.40 -2.61 6.70
C ARG A 120 6.70 -1.82 6.83
N LYS A 121 6.64 -0.57 7.26
CA LYS A 121 7.81 0.32 7.41
C LYS A 121 8.61 0.06 8.68
N THR A 122 7.96 -0.39 9.76
CA THR A 122 8.64 -0.72 11.03
C THR A 122 9.30 -2.10 11.01
N THR A 123 9.01 -2.93 10.00
CA THR A 123 9.71 -4.17 9.74
C THR A 123 10.41 -4.08 8.37
N PRO A 124 11.49 -3.26 8.24
CA PRO A 124 12.23 -3.18 6.99
C PRO A 124 13.04 -4.48 6.85
N GLY A 125 12.67 -5.31 5.90
CA GLY A 125 13.62 -6.23 5.28
C GLY A 125 14.16 -7.41 6.09
N ILE A 126 13.62 -7.73 7.27
CA ILE A 126 13.61 -9.12 7.72
C ILE A 126 12.40 -9.73 7.02
N ILE A 127 12.61 -10.18 5.79
CA ILE A 127 11.82 -11.30 5.31
C ILE A 127 12.21 -12.37 6.31
N ASP A 128 11.36 -12.66 7.29
CA ASP A 128 11.49 -13.89 8.02
C ASP A 128 11.76 -14.94 6.94
N GLU A 129 12.77 -15.79 7.14
CA GLU A 129 13.05 -16.87 6.19
C GLU A 129 11.76 -17.64 5.85
N VAL A 130 10.73 -17.40 6.63
CA VAL A 130 9.41 -18.03 6.62
C VAL A 130 8.30 -16.98 6.77
N PHE A 131 7.31 -17.05 5.92
CA PHE A 131 6.04 -16.30 6.03
C PHE A 131 4.93 -17.25 6.45
N GLU A 132 4.14 -16.86 7.46
CA GLU A 132 2.95 -17.60 7.90
C GLU A 132 1.75 -16.69 8.07
N ASN A 133 0.64 -17.03 7.41
CA ASN A 133 -0.63 -16.33 7.59
C ASN A 133 -1.81 -17.23 7.19
N ALA A 134 -2.75 -17.43 8.11
CA ALA A 134 -4.00 -18.18 7.89
C ALA A 134 -3.78 -19.52 7.13
N GLY A 135 -2.80 -20.32 7.56
CA GLY A 135 -2.46 -21.62 6.96
C GLY A 135 -1.61 -21.54 5.69
N LEU A 136 -1.37 -20.37 5.13
CA LEU A 136 -0.39 -20.18 4.06
C LEU A 136 1.00 -20.03 4.69
N HIS A 137 1.91 -20.92 4.29
CA HIS A 137 3.31 -20.97 4.73
C HIS A 137 4.22 -20.85 3.51
N LEU A 138 5.23 -19.99 3.56
CA LEU A 138 6.21 -19.80 2.51
C LEU A 138 7.61 -19.66 3.10
N GLU A 139 8.51 -20.57 2.74
CA GLU A 139 9.94 -20.46 3.02
C GLU A 139 10.66 -19.86 1.82
N PHE A 140 11.23 -18.66 1.98
CA PHE A 140 11.85 -17.96 0.86
C PHE A 140 13.16 -18.58 0.39
N ASN A 141 13.95 -19.15 1.33
CA ASN A 141 15.26 -19.71 1.02
C ASN A 141 15.15 -21.04 0.27
N THR A 142 14.22 -21.91 0.68
CA THR A 142 14.00 -23.24 0.07
C THR A 142 12.99 -23.19 -1.08
N ARG A 143 12.27 -22.06 -1.23
CA ARG A 143 11.13 -21.89 -2.12
C ARG A 143 9.98 -22.86 -1.84
N LEU A 144 9.89 -23.35 -0.62
CA LEU A 144 8.79 -24.22 -0.19
C LEU A 144 7.55 -23.37 0.06
N ALA A 145 6.42 -23.79 -0.50
CA ALA A 145 5.12 -23.21 -0.24
C ALA A 145 4.14 -24.30 0.21
N MET A 146 3.36 -24.02 1.25
CA MET A 146 2.33 -24.92 1.77
C MET A 146 1.05 -24.14 2.06
N LEU A 147 -0.09 -24.82 1.94
CA LEU A 147 -1.39 -24.32 2.39
C LEU A 147 -2.03 -25.38 3.29
N HIS A 148 -2.39 -25.00 4.52
CA HIS A 148 -2.92 -25.90 5.54
C HIS A 148 -2.08 -27.18 5.74
N GLY A 149 -0.74 -27.02 5.72
CA GLY A 149 0.21 -28.11 5.86
C GLY A 149 0.40 -29.00 4.62
N GLN A 150 -0.28 -28.71 3.52
CA GLN A 150 -0.14 -29.44 2.26
C GLN A 150 0.78 -28.67 1.29
N PRO A 151 1.76 -29.35 0.65
CA PRO A 151 2.65 -28.69 -0.31
C PRO A 151 1.90 -28.08 -1.50
N LEU A 152 2.18 -26.82 -1.80
CA LEU A 152 1.68 -26.12 -2.98
C LEU A 152 2.64 -26.30 -4.15
N LYS A 153 2.15 -26.83 -5.25
CA LYS A 153 2.91 -26.92 -6.51
C LYS A 153 2.75 -25.62 -7.28
N LEU A 154 3.67 -24.68 -7.09
CA LEU A 154 3.73 -23.42 -7.79
C LEU A 154 4.72 -23.47 -8.95
N THR A 155 4.34 -22.91 -10.09
CA THR A 155 5.30 -22.61 -11.16
C THR A 155 6.22 -21.46 -10.74
N ALA A 156 7.32 -21.23 -11.45
CA ALA A 156 8.26 -20.15 -11.14
C ALA A 156 7.59 -18.76 -11.13
N ILE A 157 6.65 -18.54 -12.06
CA ILE A 157 5.91 -17.27 -12.16
C ILE A 157 4.92 -17.12 -10.99
N GLU A 158 4.17 -18.17 -10.67
CA GLU A 158 3.23 -18.15 -9.54
C GLU A 158 3.95 -17.94 -8.21
N TYR A 159 5.11 -18.56 -8.03
CA TYR A 159 5.95 -18.33 -6.85
C TYR A 159 6.46 -16.89 -6.78
N SER A 160 6.90 -16.33 -7.90
CA SER A 160 7.36 -14.93 -7.96
C SER A 160 6.21 -13.96 -7.68
N LEU A 161 5.02 -14.21 -8.21
CA LEU A 161 3.81 -13.43 -7.90
C LEU A 161 3.46 -13.51 -6.41
N LEU A 162 3.41 -14.72 -5.84
CA LEU A 162 3.10 -14.90 -4.42
C LEU A 162 4.12 -14.18 -3.54
N THR A 163 5.40 -14.32 -3.84
CA THR A 163 6.49 -13.62 -3.14
C THR A 163 6.34 -12.11 -3.23
N LEU A 164 6.06 -11.58 -4.44
CA LEU A 164 5.84 -10.15 -4.64
C LEU A 164 4.67 -9.63 -3.79
N PHE A 165 3.55 -10.36 -3.77
CA PHE A 165 2.37 -10.00 -3.01
C PHE A 165 2.60 -10.07 -1.50
N ILE A 166 3.27 -11.11 -1.01
CA ILE A 166 3.60 -11.24 0.42
C ILE A 166 4.52 -10.10 0.86
N LYS A 167 5.56 -9.80 0.09
CA LYS A 167 6.48 -8.68 0.37
C LYS A 167 5.78 -7.32 0.40
N ASN A 168 4.68 -7.19 -0.34
CA ASN A 168 3.87 -5.98 -0.41
C ASN A 168 2.48 -6.16 0.24
N ALA A 169 2.34 -7.07 1.22
CA ALA A 169 1.05 -7.35 1.85
C ALA A 169 0.38 -6.08 2.38
N GLY A 170 -0.92 -5.90 2.06
CA GLY A 170 -1.71 -4.72 2.39
C GLY A 170 -1.50 -3.53 1.43
N ARG A 171 -0.54 -3.57 0.51
CA ARG A 171 -0.35 -2.54 -0.52
C ARG A 171 -1.10 -2.89 -1.80
N VAL A 172 -1.65 -1.89 -2.48
CA VAL A 172 -2.15 -2.07 -3.85
C VAL A 172 -0.97 -2.07 -4.81
N LEU A 173 -0.87 -3.12 -5.60
CA LEU A 173 0.08 -3.20 -6.71
C LEU A 173 -0.67 -2.96 -8.02
N THR A 174 -0.21 -2.00 -8.81
CA THR A 174 -0.77 -1.78 -10.14
C THR A 174 -0.40 -2.93 -11.07
N MET A 175 -1.18 -3.11 -12.13
CA MET A 175 -0.89 -4.13 -13.15
C MET A 175 0.50 -3.95 -13.77
N ARG A 176 0.94 -2.70 -13.98
CA ARG A 176 2.27 -2.37 -14.52
C ARG A 176 3.37 -2.72 -13.52
N GLN A 177 3.20 -2.39 -12.23
CA GLN A 177 4.16 -2.79 -11.20
C GLN A 177 4.33 -4.31 -11.14
N ILE A 178 3.22 -5.07 -11.12
CA ILE A 178 3.26 -6.53 -11.12
C ILE A 178 3.99 -7.06 -12.35
N LEU A 179 3.69 -6.51 -13.53
CA LEU A 179 4.32 -6.93 -14.79
C LEU A 179 5.82 -6.67 -14.77
N ARG A 180 6.24 -5.47 -14.38
CA ARG A 180 7.65 -5.09 -14.28
C ARG A 180 8.41 -5.97 -13.28
N ASP A 181 7.86 -6.15 -12.09
CA ASP A 181 8.57 -6.80 -10.98
C ASP A 181 8.66 -8.32 -11.15
N VAL A 182 7.71 -8.95 -11.88
CA VAL A 182 7.70 -10.40 -12.11
C VAL A 182 8.28 -10.79 -13.47
N TRP A 183 8.02 -9.99 -14.53
CA TRP A 183 8.45 -10.30 -15.90
C TRP A 183 9.57 -9.41 -16.42
N GLY A 184 9.96 -8.35 -15.67
CA GLY A 184 11.03 -7.45 -16.06
C GLY A 184 10.72 -6.60 -17.30
N THR A 185 9.44 -6.36 -17.59
CA THR A 185 8.99 -5.63 -18.77
C THR A 185 7.78 -4.75 -18.49
N ASP A 186 7.68 -3.63 -19.18
CA ASP A 186 6.52 -2.73 -19.15
C ASP A 186 5.59 -2.93 -20.38
N ASN A 187 5.78 -4.01 -21.17
CA ASN A 187 4.99 -4.26 -22.37
C ASN A 187 3.52 -4.55 -22.02
N GLU A 188 2.65 -3.58 -22.31
CA GLU A 188 1.20 -3.64 -22.00
C GLU A 188 0.48 -4.81 -22.66
N GLU A 189 0.96 -5.34 -23.78
CA GLU A 189 0.36 -6.54 -24.42
C GLU A 189 0.36 -7.75 -23.49
N ARG A 190 1.26 -7.78 -22.48
CA ARG A 190 1.36 -8.86 -21.49
C ARG A 190 0.48 -8.67 -20.26
N LEU A 191 -0.26 -7.57 -20.13
CA LEU A 191 -1.16 -7.33 -18.98
C LEU A 191 -2.21 -8.45 -18.82
N ASN A 192 -2.67 -9.02 -19.92
CA ASN A 192 -3.58 -10.16 -19.86
C ASN A 192 -2.94 -11.41 -19.23
N SER A 193 -1.63 -11.61 -19.43
CA SER A 193 -0.92 -12.72 -18.81
C SER A 193 -0.93 -12.60 -17.28
N VAL A 194 -0.79 -11.37 -16.73
CA VAL A 194 -0.86 -11.13 -15.27
C VAL A 194 -2.19 -11.64 -14.72
N ARG A 195 -3.33 -11.33 -15.37
CA ARG A 195 -4.65 -11.79 -14.93
C ARG A 195 -4.78 -13.31 -14.94
N VAL A 196 -4.27 -13.96 -15.98
CA VAL A 196 -4.30 -15.42 -16.10
C VAL A 196 -3.52 -16.08 -14.96
N TYR A 197 -2.28 -15.63 -14.72
CA TYR A 197 -1.45 -16.18 -13.64
C TYR A 197 -2.00 -15.86 -12.24
N LEU A 198 -2.62 -14.70 -12.04
CA LEU A 198 -3.30 -14.38 -10.79
C LEU A 198 -4.50 -15.31 -10.55
N ASN A 199 -5.27 -15.62 -11.58
CA ASN A 199 -6.37 -16.58 -11.46
C ASN A 199 -5.85 -17.99 -11.12
N HIS A 200 -4.76 -18.45 -11.77
CA HIS A 200 -4.14 -19.74 -11.42
C HIS A 200 -3.60 -19.74 -9.99
N LEU A 201 -2.99 -18.64 -9.55
CA LEU A 201 -2.50 -18.53 -8.19
C LEU A 201 -3.66 -18.56 -7.16
N ARG A 202 -4.75 -17.83 -7.42
CA ARG A 202 -5.97 -17.86 -6.59
C ARG A 202 -6.54 -19.27 -6.45
N GLN A 203 -6.60 -20.03 -7.53
CA GLN A 203 -7.06 -21.44 -7.50
C GLN A 203 -6.24 -22.32 -6.56
N LYS A 204 -5.01 -21.91 -6.23
CA LYS A 204 -4.09 -22.67 -5.38
C LYS A 204 -4.06 -22.19 -3.93
N ILE A 205 -4.32 -20.90 -3.69
CA ILE A 205 -4.12 -20.30 -2.35
C ILE A 205 -5.40 -19.77 -1.69
N GLU A 206 -6.51 -19.63 -2.44
CA GLU A 206 -7.80 -19.19 -1.88
C GLU A 206 -8.66 -20.39 -1.55
N ASP A 207 -9.45 -20.29 -0.49
CA ASP A 207 -10.48 -21.29 -0.16
C ASP A 207 -11.60 -21.29 -1.20
N ASP A 208 -12.00 -20.10 -1.66
CA ASP A 208 -12.93 -19.88 -2.78
C ASP A 208 -12.31 -18.89 -3.79
N PRO A 209 -11.79 -19.37 -4.93
CA PRO A 209 -11.20 -18.52 -5.97
C PRO A 209 -12.17 -17.49 -6.57
N ALA A 210 -13.48 -17.74 -6.51
CA ALA A 210 -14.50 -16.80 -7.01
C ALA A 210 -14.75 -15.65 -6.01
N GLN A 211 -14.46 -15.88 -4.73
CA GLN A 211 -14.55 -14.88 -3.67
C GLN A 211 -13.19 -14.73 -2.94
N PRO A 212 -12.15 -14.24 -3.63
CA PRO A 212 -10.80 -14.23 -3.09
C PRO A 212 -10.69 -13.30 -1.89
N LYS A 213 -10.03 -13.77 -0.82
CA LYS A 213 -9.79 -13.01 0.41
C LYS A 213 -8.34 -12.56 0.51
N ARG A 214 -7.40 -13.36 -0.01
CA ARG A 214 -5.95 -13.04 0.02
C ARG A 214 -5.57 -12.07 -1.08
N ILE A 215 -5.80 -12.42 -2.35
CA ILE A 215 -5.49 -11.55 -3.49
C ILE A 215 -6.78 -10.90 -3.98
N VAL A 216 -7.06 -9.70 -3.49
CA VAL A 216 -8.29 -8.96 -3.79
C VAL A 216 -8.07 -8.01 -4.96
N ASN A 217 -9.07 -7.87 -5.83
CA ASN A 217 -9.06 -6.88 -6.90
C ASN A 217 -9.40 -5.50 -6.35
N GLU A 218 -8.61 -4.50 -6.69
CA GLU A 218 -8.91 -3.07 -6.49
C GLU A 218 -9.33 -2.50 -7.85
N PRO A 219 -10.65 -2.32 -8.09
CA PRO A 219 -11.18 -1.98 -9.41
C PRO A 219 -10.50 -0.74 -10.01
N GLY A 220 -10.10 -0.83 -11.29
CA GLY A 220 -9.44 0.24 -12.01
C GLY A 220 -7.98 0.49 -11.64
N ILE A 221 -7.44 -0.17 -10.60
CA ILE A 221 -6.10 0.12 -10.07
C ILE A 221 -5.19 -1.09 -10.17
N GLY A 222 -5.58 -2.23 -9.57
CA GLY A 222 -4.71 -3.39 -9.51
C GLY A 222 -5.17 -4.43 -8.49
N TYR A 223 -4.23 -4.95 -7.71
CA TYR A 223 -4.49 -6.03 -6.76
C TYR A 223 -3.81 -5.75 -5.41
N ARG A 224 -4.43 -6.23 -4.34
CA ARG A 224 -3.93 -6.16 -2.97
C ARG A 224 -3.87 -7.56 -2.37
N PHE A 225 -2.80 -7.85 -1.65
CA PHE A 225 -2.72 -9.05 -0.80
C PHE A 225 -3.10 -8.68 0.63
N ASN A 226 -4.15 -9.32 1.15
CA ASN A 226 -4.58 -9.15 2.52
C ASN A 226 -4.03 -10.25 3.42
N LEU A 227 -3.64 -9.87 4.64
CA LEU A 227 -3.40 -10.80 5.73
C LEU A 227 -4.77 -11.15 6.36
N LEU A 228 -5.07 -12.43 6.53
CA LEU A 228 -6.34 -12.94 7.06
C LEU A 228 -6.27 -13.19 8.57
#